data_4bcba1ac8f964f511de0d375666cd6b2
#
_entry.id   4bcba1ac8f964f511de0d375666cd6b2
#
_cell.length_a   1.000
_cell.length_b   1.000
_cell.length_c   1.000
_cell.angle_alpha   90.00
_cell.angle_beta   90.00
_cell.angle_gamma   90.00
#
_symmetry.space_group_name_H-M   'P 1'
#
loop_
_entity.id
_entity.type
_entity.pdbx_description
1 polymer ?
#
loop_
_entity_poly.entity_id
_entity_poly.type
_entity_poly.pdbx_seq_one_letter_code
_entity_poly.pdbx_strand_id
1 'polypeptide(L)'
;FMQTKWLTLNGKKYYFYSNSGVAACKTFLTDSKSNTRYFTSACYMLTGWTKNSSNEYRYFETEDGVMAKGFQTIDGKKYYFSTGSGKMAVGWTTISGNKYYFDKETGVMATGDVTIDGTKYHFTSDGVLNNTTTPTGSKTIKNYLAGALQPVGQALYVWGGGWNDSTRKGTSQTMTDFYNSQSSSYDYNNYRDLSTANRAKGFDCSGFVGWAAYQVMQSKSGVGSGYTVVSGEVGSYYKSLGWGSILTQANLASDDWTVYPGDVGYDSGHTWIILGQCKDKSAVIVHSTPNAGVQIAGTPTPSGDYSSQAITLAQKYMSRYPGFTKYAYHTSSGNYIRRGNYLRWNRSTLSDPDGYLNMTADQILADLFS
;
A
#
# COMPACT_ATOMS: atom_id res chain seq x y z
N PHE A 1 13.47 43.11 -42.94
CA PHE A 1 13.69 42.78 -41.50
C PHE A 1 13.75 41.30 -41.34
N MET A 2 14.75 40.79 -40.63
CA MET A 2 14.90 39.38 -40.30
C MET A 2 13.97 39.03 -39.13
N GLN A 3 13.07 38.04 -39.32
CA GLN A 3 12.23 37.54 -38.23
C GLN A 3 13.10 36.77 -37.22
N THR A 4 12.97 37.09 -35.95
CA THR A 4 13.65 36.37 -34.87
C THR A 4 12.68 36.09 -33.72
N LYS A 5 13.00 35.05 -32.91
CA LYS A 5 12.18 34.59 -31.79
C LYS A 5 10.81 34.09 -32.25
N TRP A 6 9.76 34.36 -31.50
CA TRP A 6 8.42 33.78 -31.72
C TRP A 6 7.62 34.54 -32.78
N LEU A 7 6.95 33.78 -33.65
CA LEU A 7 5.96 34.30 -34.62
C LEU A 7 4.71 33.40 -34.56
N THR A 8 3.53 34.02 -34.54
CA THR A 8 2.26 33.29 -34.77
C THR A 8 1.76 33.64 -36.15
N LEU A 9 1.53 32.63 -36.97
CA LEU A 9 1.00 32.77 -38.33
C LEU A 9 -0.07 31.69 -38.56
N ASN A 10 -1.28 32.10 -38.95
CA ASN A 10 -2.42 31.25 -39.19
C ASN A 10 -2.70 30.26 -38.03
N GLY A 11 -2.64 30.77 -36.78
CA GLY A 11 -2.85 29.97 -35.55
C GLY A 11 -1.70 29.05 -35.17
N LYS A 12 -0.64 28.98 -35.94
CA LYS A 12 0.54 28.16 -35.66
C LYS A 12 1.68 29.02 -35.11
N LYS A 13 2.39 28.53 -34.09
CA LYS A 13 3.55 29.21 -33.49
C LYS A 13 4.83 28.68 -34.10
N TYR A 14 5.73 29.60 -34.48
CA TYR A 14 7.05 29.36 -35.03
C TYR A 14 8.12 29.98 -34.15
N TYR A 15 9.33 29.44 -34.16
CA TYR A 15 10.47 30.04 -33.49
C TYR A 15 11.63 30.21 -34.47
N PHE A 16 12.20 31.39 -34.51
CA PHE A 16 13.34 31.74 -35.35
C PHE A 16 14.54 32.01 -34.46
N TYR A 17 15.69 31.41 -34.78
CA TYR A 17 16.93 31.66 -34.05
C TYR A 17 17.39 33.09 -34.17
N SER A 18 17.73 33.70 -33.02
CA SER A 18 18.07 35.14 -32.97
C SER A 18 19.34 35.47 -33.73
N ASN A 19 20.26 34.57 -33.89
CA ASN A 19 21.55 34.74 -34.55
C ASN A 19 21.50 34.54 -36.06
N SER A 20 20.49 33.83 -36.57
CA SER A 20 20.44 33.45 -37.99
C SER A 20 19.14 33.76 -38.70
N GLY A 21 18.04 34.04 -37.93
CA GLY A 21 16.71 34.15 -38.47
C GLY A 21 16.15 32.87 -39.12
N VAL A 22 16.83 31.74 -38.94
CA VAL A 22 16.37 30.45 -39.44
C VAL A 22 15.27 29.91 -38.52
N ALA A 23 14.23 29.33 -39.11
CA ALA A 23 13.15 28.70 -38.31
C ALA A 23 13.63 27.38 -37.68
N ALA A 24 13.20 27.13 -36.46
CA ALA A 24 13.36 25.82 -35.83
C ALA A 24 12.44 24.81 -36.53
N CYS A 25 13.02 23.75 -37.10
CA CYS A 25 12.28 22.70 -37.83
C CYS A 25 12.81 21.32 -37.45
N LYS A 26 11.90 20.36 -37.30
CA LYS A 26 12.21 18.96 -36.98
C LYS A 26 13.19 18.82 -35.77
N THR A 27 12.98 19.64 -34.73
CA THR A 27 13.92 19.75 -33.62
C THR A 27 13.21 19.99 -32.29
N PHE A 28 13.86 19.58 -31.20
CA PHE A 28 13.51 19.98 -29.86
C PHE A 28 14.25 21.27 -29.46
N LEU A 29 13.57 22.19 -28.83
CA LEU A 29 14.16 23.36 -28.18
C LEU A 29 13.81 23.37 -26.72
N THR A 30 14.83 23.55 -25.89
CA THR A 30 14.69 23.71 -24.44
C THR A 30 15.08 25.11 -24.05
N ASP A 31 14.18 25.82 -23.35
CA ASP A 31 14.44 27.17 -22.86
C ASP A 31 15.24 27.16 -21.54
N SER A 32 15.59 28.34 -21.04
CA SER A 32 16.34 28.51 -19.79
C SER A 32 15.58 28.04 -18.53
N LYS A 33 14.27 27.81 -18.65
CA LYS A 33 13.43 27.24 -17.58
C LYS A 33 13.25 25.73 -17.70
N SER A 34 14.03 25.07 -18.58
CA SER A 34 13.96 23.63 -18.89
C SER A 34 12.65 23.18 -19.57
N ASN A 35 11.86 24.11 -20.11
CA ASN A 35 10.68 23.76 -20.91
C ASN A 35 11.12 23.34 -22.31
N THR A 36 10.76 22.12 -22.70
CA THR A 36 11.11 21.56 -23.99
C THR A 36 9.90 21.61 -24.93
N ARG A 37 10.08 22.07 -26.14
CA ARG A 37 9.08 22.12 -27.21
C ARG A 37 9.60 21.43 -28.46
N TYR A 38 8.71 20.88 -29.26
CA TYR A 38 9.07 20.27 -30.54
C TYR A 38 8.51 21.07 -31.72
N PHE A 39 9.34 21.27 -32.72
CA PHE A 39 8.96 21.90 -33.97
C PHE A 39 8.93 20.85 -35.08
N THR A 40 7.82 20.79 -35.79
CA THR A 40 7.56 19.80 -36.87
C THR A 40 8.51 20.01 -38.07
N SER A 41 8.45 19.12 -39.06
CA SER A 41 9.15 19.32 -40.34
C SER A 41 8.62 20.53 -41.12
N ALA A 42 7.38 20.97 -40.87
CA ALA A 42 6.81 22.21 -41.37
C ALA A 42 7.11 23.42 -40.49
N CYS A 43 8.04 23.29 -39.53
CA CYS A 43 8.62 24.30 -38.66
C CYS A 43 7.64 24.98 -37.67
N TYR A 44 6.45 24.47 -37.46
CA TYR A 44 5.55 25.00 -36.43
C TYR A 44 5.63 24.16 -35.15
N MET A 45 5.40 24.82 -34.02
CA MET A 45 5.38 24.21 -32.68
C MET A 45 4.26 23.19 -32.57
N LEU A 46 4.59 21.98 -32.11
CA LEU A 46 3.64 20.92 -31.87
C LEU A 46 2.89 21.11 -30.55
N THR A 47 1.59 20.81 -30.53
CA THR A 47 0.73 20.79 -29.34
C THR A 47 -0.14 19.55 -29.35
N GLY A 48 -0.61 19.15 -28.18
CA GLY A 48 -1.45 17.95 -28.00
C GLY A 48 -0.69 16.65 -28.11
N TRP A 49 -1.43 15.58 -28.33
CA TRP A 49 -0.90 14.22 -28.46
C TRP A 49 -0.12 14.05 -29.76
N THR A 50 1.01 13.38 -29.67
CA THR A 50 1.81 12.97 -30.81
C THR A 50 2.33 11.56 -30.66
N LYS A 51 2.56 10.90 -31.78
CA LYS A 51 3.12 9.56 -31.88
C LYS A 51 4.27 9.58 -32.89
N ASN A 52 5.41 9.04 -32.52
CA ASN A 52 6.54 8.92 -33.44
C ASN A 52 6.47 7.61 -34.25
N SER A 53 7.42 7.40 -35.16
CA SER A 53 7.53 6.19 -36.00
C SER A 53 7.76 4.90 -35.20
N SER A 54 8.22 4.99 -33.97
CA SER A 54 8.41 3.87 -33.05
C SER A 54 7.20 3.59 -32.16
N ASN A 55 6.04 4.17 -32.48
CA ASN A 55 4.81 4.07 -31.70
C ASN A 55 4.90 4.66 -30.28
N GLU A 56 5.85 5.54 -29.99
CA GLU A 56 5.99 6.20 -28.71
C GLU A 56 5.17 7.47 -28.66
N TYR A 57 4.32 7.59 -27.66
CA TYR A 57 3.48 8.77 -27.44
C TYR A 57 4.18 9.80 -26.56
N ARG A 58 3.93 11.09 -26.88
CA ARG A 58 4.26 12.26 -26.06
C ARG A 58 3.05 13.19 -26.05
N TYR A 59 3.00 14.06 -25.09
CA TYR A 59 2.02 15.13 -25.02
C TYR A 59 2.72 16.47 -24.92
N PHE A 60 2.24 17.45 -25.65
CA PHE A 60 2.70 18.82 -25.60
C PHE A 60 1.53 19.70 -25.19
N GLU A 61 1.69 20.51 -24.15
CA GLU A 61 0.64 21.35 -23.61
C GLU A 61 -0.01 22.19 -24.73
N THR A 62 -1.35 22.26 -24.73
CA THR A 62 -2.09 22.89 -25.83
C THR A 62 -1.89 24.40 -25.90
N GLU A 63 -1.60 25.05 -24.78
CA GLU A 63 -1.45 26.49 -24.71
C GLU A 63 -0.07 26.96 -25.15
N ASP A 64 1.00 26.30 -24.70
CA ASP A 64 2.36 26.80 -24.86
C ASP A 64 3.32 25.78 -25.50
N GLY A 65 2.84 24.57 -25.82
CA GLY A 65 3.60 23.50 -26.47
C GLY A 65 4.73 22.91 -25.60
N VAL A 66 4.69 23.09 -24.29
CA VAL A 66 5.66 22.49 -23.37
C VAL A 66 5.43 20.98 -23.30
N MET A 67 6.50 20.21 -23.46
CA MET A 67 6.45 18.75 -23.41
C MET A 67 6.12 18.27 -22.00
N ALA A 68 5.07 17.48 -21.86
CA ALA A 68 4.65 16.88 -20.60
C ALA A 68 5.74 15.98 -20.02
N LYS A 69 5.98 16.09 -18.72
CA LYS A 69 6.93 15.30 -17.93
C LYS A 69 6.32 14.95 -16.57
N GLY A 70 6.68 13.78 -16.02
CA GLY A 70 6.14 13.32 -14.76
C GLY A 70 4.67 12.92 -14.86
N PHE A 71 3.95 12.91 -13.73
CA PHE A 71 2.52 12.67 -13.70
C PHE A 71 1.75 13.85 -14.27
N GLN A 72 0.81 13.58 -15.16
CA GLN A 72 -0.07 14.58 -15.78
C GLN A 72 -1.52 14.09 -15.78
N THR A 73 -2.45 15.02 -15.63
CA THR A 73 -3.88 14.75 -15.81
C THR A 73 -4.35 15.44 -17.09
N ILE A 74 -4.75 14.65 -18.08
CA ILE A 74 -5.19 15.11 -19.39
C ILE A 74 -6.60 14.55 -19.60
N ASP A 75 -7.57 15.41 -19.84
CA ASP A 75 -8.99 15.04 -20.01
C ASP A 75 -9.52 14.14 -18.86
N GLY A 76 -9.13 14.46 -17.60
CA GLY A 76 -9.55 13.74 -16.41
C GLY A 76 -8.88 12.39 -16.20
N LYS A 77 -7.96 11.97 -17.08
CA LYS A 77 -7.19 10.72 -16.99
C LYS A 77 -5.76 11.00 -16.59
N LYS A 78 -5.20 10.17 -15.69
CA LYS A 78 -3.81 10.30 -15.23
C LYS A 78 -2.87 9.50 -16.14
N TYR A 79 -1.73 10.12 -16.48
CA TYR A 79 -0.65 9.56 -17.28
C TYR A 79 0.69 9.83 -16.60
N TYR A 80 1.73 9.13 -17.02
CA TYR A 80 3.10 9.44 -16.65
C TYR A 80 3.98 9.58 -17.90
N PHE A 81 4.76 10.64 -17.93
CA PHE A 81 5.73 10.88 -19.01
C PHE A 81 7.14 10.87 -18.42
N SER A 82 8.05 10.14 -19.05
CA SER A 82 9.45 10.11 -18.64
C SER A 82 10.01 11.54 -18.46
N THR A 83 10.61 11.82 -17.32
CA THR A 83 11.14 13.15 -17.00
C THR A 83 12.29 13.58 -17.92
N GLY A 84 13.02 12.61 -18.50
CA GLY A 84 14.08 12.88 -19.47
C GLY A 84 13.56 13.01 -20.91
N SER A 85 12.85 12.02 -21.40
CA SER A 85 12.47 11.90 -22.82
C SER A 85 11.07 12.38 -23.16
N GLY A 86 10.19 12.62 -22.17
CA GLY A 86 8.77 12.89 -22.36
C GLY A 86 7.97 11.74 -22.96
N LYS A 87 8.54 10.53 -23.03
CA LYS A 87 7.84 9.35 -23.53
C LYS A 87 6.76 8.92 -22.52
N MET A 88 5.54 8.66 -23.00
CA MET A 88 4.44 8.15 -22.20
C MET A 88 4.75 6.74 -21.70
N ALA A 89 4.55 6.50 -20.42
CA ALA A 89 4.65 5.17 -19.83
C ALA A 89 3.47 4.29 -20.26
N VAL A 90 3.75 3.01 -20.54
CA VAL A 90 2.77 1.95 -20.78
C VAL A 90 3.24 0.66 -20.11
N GLY A 91 2.28 -0.16 -19.64
CA GLY A 91 2.59 -1.37 -18.90
C GLY A 91 3.12 -1.09 -17.49
N TRP A 92 3.80 -2.06 -16.93
CA TRP A 92 4.42 -1.95 -15.61
C TRP A 92 5.56 -0.94 -15.58
N THR A 93 5.53 -0.01 -14.64
CA THR A 93 6.54 1.06 -14.52
C THR A 93 6.84 1.32 -13.03
N THR A 94 8.12 1.40 -12.68
CA THR A 94 8.56 1.78 -11.33
C THR A 94 8.97 3.25 -11.32
N ILE A 95 8.37 4.05 -10.45
CA ILE A 95 8.62 5.48 -10.32
C ILE A 95 8.88 5.78 -8.84
N SER A 96 10.05 6.30 -8.52
CA SER A 96 10.48 6.62 -7.14
C SER A 96 10.28 5.45 -6.17
N GLY A 97 10.57 4.21 -6.61
CA GLY A 97 10.44 2.99 -5.81
C GLY A 97 9.03 2.38 -5.76
N ASN A 98 8.01 3.10 -6.19
CA ASN A 98 6.62 2.62 -6.26
C ASN A 98 6.33 2.02 -7.64
N LYS A 99 5.57 0.92 -7.66
CA LYS A 99 5.17 0.24 -8.89
C LYS A 99 3.79 0.70 -9.34
N TYR A 100 3.67 1.03 -10.62
CA TYR A 100 2.45 1.49 -11.29
C TYR A 100 2.16 0.61 -12.50
N TYR A 101 0.93 0.63 -12.95
CA TYR A 101 0.56 0.07 -14.23
C TYR A 101 -0.16 1.13 -15.07
N PHE A 102 0.30 1.29 -16.29
CA PHE A 102 -0.33 2.13 -17.29
C PHE A 102 -0.89 1.23 -18.39
N ASP A 103 -2.13 1.41 -18.72
CA ASP A 103 -2.78 0.58 -19.75
C ASP A 103 -1.92 0.51 -21.02
N LYS A 104 -1.73 -0.70 -21.56
CA LYS A 104 -0.79 -0.94 -22.67
C LYS A 104 -1.17 -0.20 -23.96
N GLU A 105 -2.46 0.08 -24.15
CA GLU A 105 -2.98 0.71 -25.37
C GLU A 105 -3.18 2.22 -25.19
N THR A 106 -3.74 2.62 -24.05
CA THR A 106 -4.15 4.01 -23.80
C THR A 106 -3.14 4.80 -22.98
N GLY A 107 -2.25 4.14 -22.23
CA GLY A 107 -1.33 4.78 -21.28
C GLY A 107 -2.01 5.32 -20.02
N VAL A 108 -3.30 5.09 -19.81
CA VAL A 108 -4.03 5.54 -18.63
C VAL A 108 -3.55 4.79 -17.39
N MET A 109 -3.28 5.52 -16.32
CA MET A 109 -2.85 4.97 -15.04
C MET A 109 -3.95 4.12 -14.42
N ALA A 110 -3.63 2.90 -14.03
CA ALA A 110 -4.53 2.01 -13.30
C ALA A 110 -4.76 2.52 -11.86
N THR A 111 -6.00 2.46 -11.41
CA THR A 111 -6.43 2.73 -10.01
C THR A 111 -7.52 1.74 -9.63
N GLY A 112 -7.64 1.42 -8.33
CA GLY A 112 -8.62 0.42 -7.87
C GLY A 112 -8.27 -1.00 -8.34
N ASP A 113 -9.28 -1.85 -8.47
CA ASP A 113 -9.12 -3.24 -8.88
C ASP A 113 -9.04 -3.38 -10.40
N VAL A 114 -7.93 -3.90 -10.90
CA VAL A 114 -7.68 -4.10 -12.34
C VAL A 114 -7.17 -5.52 -12.59
N THR A 115 -7.70 -6.19 -13.61
CA THR A 115 -7.19 -7.50 -14.05
C THR A 115 -6.18 -7.28 -15.19
N ILE A 116 -4.93 -7.70 -14.98
CA ILE A 116 -3.84 -7.58 -15.93
C ILE A 116 -3.33 -8.98 -16.26
N ASP A 117 -3.37 -9.35 -17.52
CA ASP A 117 -2.92 -10.66 -18.01
C ASP A 117 -3.52 -11.83 -17.18
N GLY A 118 -4.82 -11.71 -16.81
CA GLY A 118 -5.56 -12.71 -16.03
C GLY A 118 -5.37 -12.65 -14.51
N THR A 119 -4.45 -11.85 -14.01
CA THR A 119 -4.19 -11.65 -12.58
C THR A 119 -4.84 -10.37 -12.08
N LYS A 120 -5.52 -10.44 -10.94
CA LYS A 120 -6.13 -9.26 -10.31
C LYS A 120 -5.07 -8.52 -9.48
N TYR A 121 -5.04 -7.21 -9.67
CA TYR A 121 -4.20 -6.28 -8.92
C TYR A 121 -5.06 -5.17 -8.32
N HIS A 122 -4.64 -4.65 -7.18
CA HIS A 122 -5.24 -3.47 -6.59
C HIS A 122 -4.26 -2.31 -6.61
N PHE A 123 -4.70 -1.14 -7.08
CA PHE A 123 -3.92 0.10 -7.09
C PHE A 123 -4.61 1.14 -6.20
N THR A 124 -3.84 1.91 -5.46
CA THR A 124 -4.36 3.05 -4.70
C THR A 124 -5.00 4.10 -5.63
N SER A 125 -5.71 5.08 -5.08
CA SER A 125 -6.22 6.23 -5.85
C SER A 125 -5.11 7.03 -6.54
N ASP A 126 -3.86 6.93 -6.04
CA ASP A 126 -2.68 7.54 -6.65
C ASP A 126 -1.96 6.60 -7.62
N GLY A 127 -2.55 5.45 -7.93
CA GLY A 127 -2.06 4.48 -8.91
C GLY A 127 -0.89 3.62 -8.43
N VAL A 128 -0.49 3.71 -7.16
CA VAL A 128 0.56 2.84 -6.62
C VAL A 128 0.00 1.42 -6.50
N LEU A 129 0.74 0.46 -7.06
CA LEU A 129 0.40 -0.95 -6.85
C LEU A 129 0.41 -1.24 -5.35
N ASN A 130 -0.76 -1.51 -4.84
CA ASN A 130 -0.94 -2.07 -3.53
C ASN A 130 -1.04 -3.59 -3.70
N ASN A 131 0.08 -4.29 -3.58
CA ASN A 131 0.18 -5.75 -3.79
C ASN A 131 -0.57 -6.58 -2.74
N THR A 132 -1.43 -5.95 -1.97
CA THR A 132 -2.45 -6.68 -1.25
C THR A 132 -3.56 -7.04 -2.22
N THR A 133 -3.36 -8.10 -3.01
CA THR A 133 -4.50 -8.79 -3.65
C THR A 133 -5.53 -9.00 -2.56
N THR A 134 -6.72 -8.40 -2.72
CA THR A 134 -7.83 -8.75 -1.83
C THR A 134 -8.05 -10.24 -2.02
N PRO A 135 -7.80 -11.09 -1.02
CA PRO A 135 -7.96 -12.52 -1.17
C PRO A 135 -9.46 -12.81 -1.25
N THR A 136 -10.02 -12.76 -2.44
CA THR A 136 -11.40 -13.16 -2.64
C THR A 136 -11.43 -14.68 -2.84
N GLY A 137 -11.71 -15.41 -1.77
CA GLY A 137 -12.28 -16.72 -1.93
C GLY A 137 -11.64 -17.92 -1.21
N SER A 138 -10.34 -18.03 -1.05
CA SER A 138 -9.78 -19.19 -0.36
C SER A 138 -9.29 -18.84 1.06
N LYS A 139 -9.73 -19.63 2.03
CA LYS A 139 -9.34 -19.51 3.44
C LYS A 139 -7.95 -20.12 3.63
N THR A 140 -6.91 -19.38 3.21
CA THR A 140 -5.51 -19.80 3.35
C THR A 140 -4.76 -18.86 4.28
N ILE A 141 -3.67 -19.35 4.87
CA ILE A 141 -2.76 -18.53 5.68
C ILE A 141 -2.24 -17.35 4.85
N LYS A 142 -1.77 -17.59 3.63
CA LYS A 142 -1.29 -16.54 2.71
C LYS A 142 -2.32 -15.43 2.53
N ASN A 143 -3.55 -15.78 2.21
CA ASN A 143 -4.62 -14.81 1.99
C ASN A 143 -4.98 -14.05 3.26
N TYR A 144 -4.95 -14.70 4.42
CA TYR A 144 -5.18 -14.04 5.70
C TYR A 144 -4.10 -13.00 6.01
N LEU A 145 -2.83 -13.35 5.84
CA LEU A 145 -1.71 -12.44 6.07
C LEU A 145 -1.66 -11.32 5.03
N ALA A 146 -1.89 -11.61 3.75
CA ALA A 146 -2.01 -10.61 2.71
C ALA A 146 -3.14 -9.60 3.01
N GLY A 147 -4.30 -10.10 3.48
CA GLY A 147 -5.40 -9.26 3.96
C GLY A 147 -5.00 -8.38 5.13
N ALA A 148 -4.32 -8.94 6.13
CA ALA A 148 -3.86 -8.19 7.30
C ALA A 148 -2.82 -7.10 6.96
N LEU A 149 -2.06 -7.26 5.90
CA LEU A 149 -1.06 -6.27 5.45
C LEU A 149 -1.67 -5.10 4.65
N GLN A 150 -2.90 -5.21 4.14
CA GLN A 150 -3.53 -4.15 3.33
C GLN A 150 -3.55 -2.78 4.02
N PRO A 151 -3.94 -2.64 5.30
CA PRO A 151 -4.03 -1.32 5.93
C PRO A 151 -2.69 -0.78 6.44
N VAL A 152 -1.59 -1.53 6.31
CA VAL A 152 -0.25 -1.04 6.69
C VAL A 152 0.10 0.17 5.84
N GLY A 153 0.47 1.28 6.50
CA GLY A 153 0.79 2.53 5.82
C GLY A 153 -0.41 3.23 5.17
N GLN A 154 -1.64 2.84 5.48
CA GLN A 154 -2.87 3.42 4.94
C GLN A 154 -3.96 3.67 5.98
N ALA A 155 -3.83 3.17 7.19
CA ALA A 155 -4.80 3.36 8.25
C ALA A 155 -4.13 3.69 9.58
N LEU A 156 -4.65 4.72 10.26
CA LEU A 156 -4.21 5.10 11.60
C LEU A 156 -4.95 4.34 12.68
N TYR A 157 -4.39 4.36 13.89
CA TYR A 157 -5.07 3.86 15.07
C TYR A 157 -6.19 4.83 15.47
N VAL A 158 -7.42 4.34 15.52
CA VAL A 158 -8.58 5.09 16.01
C VAL A 158 -9.29 4.23 17.06
N TRP A 159 -9.56 4.78 18.21
CA TRP A 159 -10.23 4.05 19.30
C TRP A 159 -11.63 3.57 18.90
N GLY A 160 -11.88 2.27 19.01
CA GLY A 160 -13.11 1.62 18.52
C GLY A 160 -13.16 1.51 16.98
N GLY A 161 -12.08 1.84 16.28
CA GLY A 161 -12.01 1.77 14.81
C GLY A 161 -12.09 0.34 14.29
N GLY A 162 -12.70 0.18 13.12
CA GLY A 162 -12.94 -1.12 12.48
C GLY A 162 -14.15 -1.89 13.01
N TRP A 163 -14.80 -1.42 14.06
CA TRP A 163 -15.92 -2.12 14.69
C TRP A 163 -17.24 -2.03 13.92
N ASN A 164 -17.46 -0.94 13.21
CA ASN A 164 -18.72 -0.68 12.48
C ASN A 164 -18.45 -0.30 11.01
N ASP A 165 -17.37 -0.78 10.42
CA ASP A 165 -17.08 -0.53 9.02
C ASP A 165 -18.06 -1.31 8.13
N SER A 166 -18.86 -0.57 7.34
CA SER A 166 -19.84 -1.15 6.42
C SER A 166 -19.19 -1.72 5.15
N THR A 167 -17.98 -1.31 4.81
CA THR A 167 -17.31 -1.71 3.57
C THR A 167 -16.55 -3.02 3.71
N ARG A 168 -15.94 -3.28 4.83
CA ARG A 168 -15.25 -4.51 5.30
C ARG A 168 -14.34 -5.24 4.31
N LYS A 169 -14.28 -4.79 3.07
CA LYS A 169 -13.41 -5.32 2.02
C LYS A 169 -12.38 -4.26 1.65
N GLY A 170 -11.12 -4.57 1.92
CA GLY A 170 -10.04 -3.63 1.69
C GLY A 170 -10.06 -2.42 2.63
N THR A 171 -9.07 -1.54 2.49
CA THR A 171 -9.01 -0.28 3.21
C THR A 171 -10.00 0.71 2.59
N SER A 172 -10.87 1.33 3.40
CA SER A 172 -11.84 2.29 2.88
C SER A 172 -11.18 3.61 2.46
N GLN A 173 -11.82 4.32 1.52
CA GLN A 173 -11.36 5.66 1.12
C GLN A 173 -11.31 6.61 2.32
N THR A 174 -12.30 6.53 3.24
CA THR A 174 -12.32 7.32 4.47
C THR A 174 -11.08 7.11 5.33
N MET A 175 -10.60 5.86 5.49
CA MET A 175 -9.37 5.55 6.23
C MET A 175 -8.15 6.14 5.55
N THR A 176 -8.04 5.98 4.23
CA THR A 176 -6.92 6.48 3.45
C THR A 176 -6.87 8.01 3.44
N ASP A 177 -8.01 8.67 3.26
CA ASP A 177 -8.10 10.13 3.30
C ASP A 177 -7.74 10.67 4.70
N PHE A 178 -8.23 10.00 5.75
CA PHE A 178 -7.87 10.36 7.11
C PHE A 178 -6.37 10.20 7.36
N TYR A 179 -5.78 9.06 6.96
CA TYR A 179 -4.35 8.82 7.06
C TYR A 179 -3.52 9.92 6.36
N ASN A 180 -3.93 10.30 5.16
CA ASN A 180 -3.20 11.30 4.37
C ASN A 180 -3.36 12.71 4.92
N SER A 181 -4.49 13.05 5.53
CA SER A 181 -4.81 14.38 6.07
C SER A 181 -4.13 14.67 7.42
N GLN A 182 -3.68 13.65 8.17
CA GLN A 182 -3.06 13.86 9.47
C GLN A 182 -1.57 14.25 9.32
N SER A 183 -1.00 14.78 10.40
CA SER A 183 0.41 15.16 10.48
C SER A 183 1.19 14.26 11.45
N SER A 184 2.49 14.52 11.61
CA SER A 184 3.35 13.83 12.58
C SER A 184 2.94 14.07 14.05
N SER A 185 2.07 15.06 14.31
CA SER A 185 1.50 15.32 15.64
C SER A 185 0.17 14.58 15.87
N TYR A 186 -0.14 13.56 15.07
CA TYR A 186 -1.36 12.76 15.25
C TYR A 186 -1.44 12.19 16.66
N ASP A 187 -2.57 12.47 17.34
CA ASP A 187 -2.90 11.92 18.66
C ASP A 187 -4.28 11.27 18.58
N TYR A 188 -4.34 9.96 18.78
CA TYR A 188 -5.57 9.18 18.76
C TYR A 188 -6.57 9.59 19.85
N ASN A 189 -6.12 10.23 20.94
CA ASN A 189 -7.00 10.70 22.00
C ASN A 189 -8.03 11.73 21.52
N ASN A 190 -7.74 12.43 20.43
CA ASN A 190 -8.66 13.37 19.80
C ASN A 190 -9.80 12.66 19.02
N TYR A 191 -9.78 11.32 18.92
CA TYR A 191 -10.72 10.51 18.13
C TYR A 191 -11.32 9.36 18.95
N ARG A 192 -11.63 9.60 20.22
CA ARG A 192 -12.14 8.57 21.17
C ARG A 192 -13.64 8.65 21.43
N ASP A 193 -14.40 9.42 20.69
CA ASP A 193 -15.83 9.66 20.93
C ASP A 193 -16.73 8.48 20.54
N LEU A 194 -16.18 7.40 19.98
CA LEU A 194 -16.88 6.20 19.53
C LEU A 194 -18.00 6.46 18.52
N SER A 195 -18.05 7.64 17.90
CA SER A 195 -18.99 7.91 16.82
C SER A 195 -18.73 7.01 15.62
N THR A 196 -19.78 6.68 14.86
CA THR A 196 -19.63 5.89 13.61
C THR A 196 -18.67 6.58 12.65
N ALA A 197 -18.69 7.91 12.58
CA ALA A 197 -17.82 8.69 11.73
C ALA A 197 -16.34 8.56 12.13
N ASN A 198 -16.02 8.53 13.42
CA ASN A 198 -14.64 8.34 13.87
C ASN A 198 -14.20 6.88 13.72
N ARG A 199 -15.06 5.93 14.10
CA ARG A 199 -14.75 4.49 13.93
C ARG A 199 -14.44 4.07 12.49
N ALA A 200 -14.99 4.76 11.50
CA ALA A 200 -14.74 4.51 10.10
C ALA A 200 -13.36 5.02 9.60
N LYS A 201 -12.65 5.83 10.40
CA LYS A 201 -11.40 6.49 10.00
C LYS A 201 -10.14 5.63 10.16
N GLY A 202 -10.21 4.51 10.87
CA GLY A 202 -9.03 3.68 11.15
C GLY A 202 -9.38 2.42 11.93
N PHE A 203 -8.39 1.85 12.60
CA PHE A 203 -8.53 0.61 13.38
C PHE A 203 -7.98 0.78 14.79
N ASP A 204 -8.69 0.27 15.81
CA ASP A 204 -8.01 -0.13 17.04
C ASP A 204 -7.41 -1.54 16.89
N CYS A 205 -6.76 -2.07 17.91
CA CYS A 205 -6.08 -3.36 17.83
C CYS A 205 -7.05 -4.51 17.53
N SER A 206 -8.18 -4.56 18.20
CA SER A 206 -9.19 -5.62 18.06
C SER A 206 -10.06 -5.42 16.81
N GLY A 207 -10.36 -4.19 16.43
CA GLY A 207 -11.03 -3.85 15.18
C GLY A 207 -10.21 -4.29 13.97
N PHE A 208 -8.89 -4.10 14.02
CA PHE A 208 -7.96 -4.58 13.00
C PHE A 208 -7.99 -6.10 12.86
N VAL A 209 -7.85 -6.84 13.96
CA VAL A 209 -7.83 -8.31 13.94
C VAL A 209 -9.16 -8.88 13.44
N GLY A 210 -10.30 -8.32 13.92
CA GLY A 210 -11.62 -8.72 13.45
C GLY A 210 -11.85 -8.42 11.96
N TRP A 211 -11.36 -7.28 11.50
CA TRP A 211 -11.39 -6.91 10.09
C TRP A 211 -10.52 -7.84 9.24
N ALA A 212 -9.29 -8.16 9.69
CA ALA A 212 -8.40 -9.09 8.98
C ALA A 212 -9.02 -10.49 8.86
N ALA A 213 -9.64 -11.00 9.93
CA ALA A 213 -10.37 -12.26 9.88
C ALA A 213 -11.53 -12.20 8.87
N TYR A 214 -12.24 -11.08 8.77
CA TYR A 214 -13.33 -10.91 7.81
C TYR A 214 -12.86 -10.97 6.35
N GLN A 215 -11.64 -10.54 6.04
CA GLN A 215 -11.11 -10.58 4.65
C GLN A 215 -11.14 -12.01 4.06
N VAL A 216 -10.94 -13.04 4.89
CA VAL A 216 -10.92 -14.44 4.44
C VAL A 216 -12.17 -15.22 4.82
N MET A 217 -12.82 -14.91 5.94
CA MET A 217 -13.98 -15.68 6.42
C MET A 217 -15.26 -15.32 5.71
N GLN A 218 -15.56 -14.06 5.55
CA GLN A 218 -16.68 -13.46 4.79
C GLN A 218 -18.06 -14.13 5.01
N SER A 219 -18.24 -14.86 6.11
CA SER A 219 -19.46 -15.62 6.39
C SER A 219 -20.49 -14.83 7.22
N LYS A 220 -20.09 -13.69 7.80
CA LYS A 220 -20.98 -12.75 8.46
C LYS A 220 -21.35 -11.64 7.49
N SER A 221 -22.60 -11.56 7.10
CA SER A 221 -23.14 -10.47 6.30
C SER A 221 -23.65 -9.35 7.19
N GLY A 222 -23.65 -8.14 6.64
CA GLY A 222 -24.29 -6.99 7.27
C GLY A 222 -23.34 -6.06 8.01
N VAL A 223 -23.93 -4.98 8.49
CA VAL A 223 -23.27 -3.95 9.31
C VAL A 223 -23.04 -4.50 10.71
N GLY A 224 -22.02 -4.03 11.36
CA GLY A 224 -21.71 -4.41 12.73
C GLY A 224 -20.24 -4.80 12.86
N SER A 225 -19.84 -5.24 14.03
CA SER A 225 -18.45 -5.54 14.37
C SER A 225 -17.81 -6.70 13.58
N GLY A 226 -18.58 -7.41 12.74
CA GLY A 226 -18.07 -8.58 12.03
C GLY A 226 -17.56 -9.63 13.00
N TYR A 227 -16.25 -9.89 12.94
CA TYR A 227 -15.57 -10.79 13.88
C TYR A 227 -14.79 -10.04 14.98
N THR A 228 -15.07 -8.75 15.15
CA THR A 228 -14.43 -7.92 16.17
C THR A 228 -15.04 -8.16 17.53
N VAL A 229 -14.21 -8.41 18.52
CA VAL A 229 -14.53 -8.49 19.95
C VAL A 229 -13.41 -7.80 20.73
N VAL A 230 -13.62 -7.48 21.99
CA VAL A 230 -12.57 -6.88 22.83
C VAL A 230 -11.34 -7.79 22.88
N SER A 231 -10.15 -7.19 22.97
CA SER A 231 -8.86 -7.89 22.81
C SER A 231 -8.75 -9.15 23.69
N GLY A 232 -9.15 -9.10 24.96
CA GLY A 232 -9.09 -10.25 25.86
C GLY A 232 -10.00 -11.43 25.49
N GLU A 233 -10.99 -11.23 24.63
CA GLU A 233 -11.97 -12.24 24.24
C GLU A 233 -11.72 -12.85 22.86
N VAL A 234 -10.75 -12.34 22.09
CA VAL A 234 -10.49 -12.78 20.71
C VAL A 234 -10.32 -14.31 20.62
N GLY A 235 -9.51 -14.88 21.50
CA GLY A 235 -9.24 -16.32 21.48
C GLY A 235 -10.47 -17.18 21.83
N SER A 236 -11.22 -16.82 22.88
CA SER A 236 -12.43 -17.52 23.27
C SER A 236 -13.52 -17.43 22.20
N TYR A 237 -13.67 -16.25 21.60
CA TYR A 237 -14.64 -16.02 20.54
C TYR A 237 -14.32 -16.84 19.28
N TYR A 238 -13.09 -16.81 18.78
CA TYR A 238 -12.74 -17.56 17.58
C TYR A 238 -12.72 -19.08 17.85
N LYS A 239 -12.36 -19.50 19.07
CA LYS A 239 -12.52 -20.90 19.48
C LYS A 239 -14.00 -21.33 19.48
N SER A 240 -14.91 -20.48 19.96
CA SER A 240 -16.36 -20.77 19.95
C SER A 240 -16.95 -20.92 18.55
N LEU A 241 -16.32 -20.27 17.55
CA LEU A 241 -16.64 -20.43 16.12
C LEU A 241 -16.06 -21.70 15.51
N GLY A 242 -15.31 -22.50 16.28
CA GLY A 242 -14.64 -23.71 15.79
C GLY A 242 -13.39 -23.43 14.95
N TRP A 243 -12.85 -22.21 14.99
CA TRP A 243 -11.78 -21.79 14.08
C TRP A 243 -10.39 -22.22 14.52
N GLY A 244 -10.20 -22.47 15.80
CA GLY A 244 -8.88 -22.80 16.32
C GLY A 244 -8.88 -23.23 17.78
N SER A 245 -7.69 -23.37 18.32
CA SER A 245 -7.42 -23.70 19.72
C SER A 245 -6.62 -22.60 20.41
N ILE A 246 -6.83 -22.46 21.74
CA ILE A 246 -6.09 -21.50 22.55
C ILE A 246 -4.80 -22.17 23.03
N LEU A 247 -3.68 -21.47 22.83
CA LEU A 247 -2.37 -21.78 23.41
C LEU A 247 -2.09 -20.80 24.53
N THR A 248 -1.81 -21.34 25.70
CA THR A 248 -1.36 -20.56 26.86
C THR A 248 0.16 -20.34 26.81
N GLN A 249 0.68 -19.46 27.64
CA GLN A 249 2.13 -19.27 27.79
C GLN A 249 2.85 -20.57 28.17
N ALA A 250 2.21 -21.45 28.97
CA ALA A 250 2.76 -22.75 29.31
C ALA A 250 2.87 -23.67 28.08
N ASN A 251 1.87 -23.65 27.19
CA ASN A 251 1.92 -24.42 25.94
C ASN A 251 3.04 -23.93 25.04
N LEU A 252 3.20 -22.61 24.88
CA LEU A 252 4.28 -22.03 24.07
C LEU A 252 5.66 -22.34 24.65
N ALA A 253 5.82 -22.24 25.96
CA ALA A 253 7.07 -22.56 26.63
C ALA A 253 7.47 -24.05 26.46
N SER A 254 6.50 -24.96 26.50
CA SER A 254 6.74 -26.38 26.27
C SER A 254 7.05 -26.73 24.80
N ASP A 255 6.69 -25.84 23.86
CA ASP A 255 6.96 -25.95 22.42
C ASP A 255 8.07 -24.95 21.97
N ASP A 256 9.04 -24.69 22.85
CA ASP A 256 10.16 -23.81 22.59
C ASP A 256 9.75 -22.47 21.96
N TRP A 257 8.68 -21.88 22.49
CA TRP A 257 8.10 -20.60 22.04
C TRP A 257 7.73 -20.56 20.55
N THR A 258 7.33 -21.70 20.00
CA THR A 258 6.97 -21.80 18.58
C THR A 258 5.61 -21.16 18.31
N VAL A 259 5.62 -20.13 17.45
CA VAL A 259 4.42 -19.48 16.91
C VAL A 259 4.38 -19.68 15.39
N TYR A 260 3.18 -19.78 14.85
CA TYR A 260 2.99 -20.01 13.42
C TYR A 260 2.43 -18.76 12.71
N PRO A 261 2.70 -18.61 11.40
CA PRO A 261 2.08 -17.56 10.61
C PRO A 261 0.56 -17.66 10.68
N GLY A 262 -0.08 -16.54 10.96
CA GLY A 262 -1.52 -16.45 11.18
C GLY A 262 -1.97 -16.61 12.63
N ASP A 263 -1.16 -17.13 13.55
CA ASP A 263 -1.52 -17.18 14.98
C ASP A 263 -1.90 -15.77 15.47
N VAL A 264 -2.97 -15.67 16.25
CA VAL A 264 -3.47 -14.41 16.80
C VAL A 264 -3.13 -14.33 18.28
N GLY A 265 -2.19 -13.47 18.61
CA GLY A 265 -1.83 -13.18 20.00
C GLY A 265 -2.80 -12.16 20.62
N TYR A 266 -3.12 -12.33 21.92
CA TYR A 266 -4.04 -11.45 22.62
C TYR A 266 -3.86 -11.46 24.14
N ASP A 267 -4.13 -10.31 24.75
CA ASP A 267 -4.33 -10.14 26.19
C ASP A 267 -5.47 -9.14 26.47
N SER A 268 -5.65 -8.75 27.71
CA SER A 268 -6.74 -7.82 28.09
C SER A 268 -6.61 -6.42 27.46
N GLY A 269 -5.43 -6.03 27.01
CA GLY A 269 -5.14 -4.67 26.53
C GLY A 269 -4.77 -4.60 25.04
N HIS A 270 -4.41 -5.72 24.39
CA HIS A 270 -3.92 -5.68 23.03
C HIS A 270 -4.12 -7.01 22.29
N THR A 271 -4.10 -6.93 20.94
CA THR A 271 -4.11 -8.11 20.07
C THR A 271 -3.29 -7.86 18.80
N TRP A 272 -2.69 -8.93 18.26
CA TRP A 272 -1.77 -8.89 17.12
C TRP A 272 -1.83 -10.17 16.31
N ILE A 273 -1.33 -10.14 15.06
CA ILE A 273 -1.25 -11.30 14.16
C ILE A 273 0.22 -11.61 13.89
N ILE A 274 0.59 -12.87 14.00
CA ILE A 274 1.93 -13.35 13.63
C ILE A 274 2.04 -13.42 12.11
N LEU A 275 3.00 -12.71 11.53
CA LEU A 275 3.36 -12.83 10.11
C LEU A 275 4.31 -14.01 9.88
N GLY A 276 5.21 -14.27 10.81
CA GLY A 276 6.11 -15.40 10.76
C GLY A 276 7.14 -15.37 11.88
N GLN A 277 7.77 -16.51 12.17
CA GLN A 277 8.82 -16.64 13.15
C GLN A 277 10.21 -16.70 12.50
N CYS A 278 11.18 -16.06 13.11
CA CYS A 278 12.58 -16.06 12.70
C CYS A 278 13.34 -17.25 13.32
N LYS A 279 14.55 -17.50 12.84
CA LYS A 279 15.41 -18.59 13.37
C LYS A 279 15.83 -18.39 14.82
N ASP A 280 15.96 -17.13 15.26
CA ASP A 280 16.26 -16.74 16.64
C ASP A 280 15.03 -16.77 17.57
N LYS A 281 13.93 -17.36 17.11
CA LYS A 281 12.63 -17.44 17.78
C LYS A 281 11.92 -16.10 18.01
N SER A 282 12.46 -14.98 17.55
CA SER A 282 11.70 -13.73 17.46
C SER A 282 10.60 -13.85 16.39
N ALA A 283 9.55 -13.04 16.45
CA ALA A 283 8.45 -13.07 15.50
C ALA A 283 8.16 -11.69 14.89
N VAL A 284 7.93 -11.69 13.59
CA VAL A 284 7.38 -10.51 12.92
C VAL A 284 5.87 -10.55 13.07
N ILE A 285 5.30 -9.43 13.48
CA ILE A 285 3.86 -9.27 13.73
C ILE A 285 3.30 -8.12 12.91
N VAL A 286 1.98 -8.13 12.74
CA VAL A 286 1.22 -6.96 12.28
C VAL A 286 0.14 -6.64 13.30
N HIS A 287 0.01 -5.37 13.64
CA HIS A 287 -0.95 -4.89 14.63
C HIS A 287 -1.29 -3.42 14.41
N SER A 288 -2.37 -2.94 15.04
CA SER A 288 -2.70 -1.51 15.10
C SER A 288 -2.37 -0.96 16.48
N THR A 289 -1.58 0.14 16.54
CA THR A 289 -1.10 0.72 17.82
C THR A 289 -1.43 2.21 17.94
N PRO A 290 -1.68 2.72 19.16
CA PRO A 290 -1.92 4.14 19.42
C PRO A 290 -0.84 5.06 18.82
N ASN A 291 -1.25 6.26 18.38
CA ASN A 291 -0.42 7.31 17.79
C ASN A 291 0.33 6.94 16.49
N ALA A 292 0.17 5.71 16.03
CA ALA A 292 0.67 5.23 14.76
C ALA A 292 -0.52 4.71 13.93
N GLY A 293 -0.61 3.41 13.77
CA GLY A 293 -1.69 2.77 13.01
C GLY A 293 -1.37 1.31 12.81
N VAL A 294 -1.84 0.76 11.70
CA VAL A 294 -1.50 -0.60 11.32
C VAL A 294 -0.07 -0.63 10.82
N GLN A 295 0.75 -1.45 11.47
CA GLN A 295 2.19 -1.52 11.23
C GLN A 295 2.72 -2.94 11.35
N ILE A 296 3.86 -3.18 10.71
CA ILE A 296 4.70 -4.37 10.90
C ILE A 296 5.68 -4.05 12.04
N ALA A 297 5.77 -4.93 13.02
CA ALA A 297 6.74 -4.82 14.12
C ALA A 297 7.43 -6.16 14.38
N GLY A 298 8.62 -6.13 14.94
CA GLY A 298 9.36 -7.30 15.37
C GLY A 298 9.38 -7.42 16.88
N THR A 299 9.23 -8.63 17.40
CA THR A 299 9.43 -8.90 18.82
C THR A 299 10.92 -9.08 19.13
N PRO A 300 11.37 -8.84 20.36
CA PRO A 300 12.65 -9.42 20.82
C PRO A 300 12.56 -10.96 20.76
N THR A 301 13.70 -11.62 20.96
CA THR A 301 13.71 -13.07 21.19
C THR A 301 12.93 -13.42 22.46
N PRO A 302 12.50 -14.67 22.68
CA PRO A 302 11.86 -15.06 23.92
C PRO A 302 12.71 -14.78 25.18
N SER A 303 14.02 -14.79 25.05
CA SER A 303 14.95 -14.42 26.14
C SER A 303 15.06 -12.92 26.42
N GLY A 304 14.49 -12.08 25.51
CA GLY A 304 14.44 -10.62 25.68
C GLY A 304 15.52 -9.85 24.93
N ASP A 305 16.21 -10.45 23.95
CA ASP A 305 17.19 -9.74 23.11
C ASP A 305 16.46 -8.92 22.03
N TYR A 306 16.62 -7.60 22.11
CA TYR A 306 16.06 -6.62 21.16
C TYR A 306 16.91 -6.44 19.88
N SER A 307 18.08 -7.07 19.77
CA SER A 307 18.86 -7.15 18.52
C SER A 307 18.35 -8.27 17.60
N SER A 308 17.06 -8.57 17.65
CA SER A 308 16.44 -9.72 17.01
C SER A 308 16.30 -9.57 15.48
N GLN A 309 16.24 -10.72 14.80
CA GLN A 309 16.00 -10.80 13.36
C GLN A 309 14.63 -10.20 13.00
N ALA A 310 13.61 -10.40 13.83
CA ALA A 310 12.27 -9.88 13.57
C ALA A 310 12.21 -8.35 13.56
N ILE A 311 12.93 -7.67 14.48
CA ILE A 311 12.99 -6.19 14.51
C ILE A 311 13.68 -5.66 13.26
N THR A 312 14.78 -6.30 12.83
CA THR A 312 15.48 -5.94 11.58
C THR A 312 14.57 -6.11 10.34
N LEU A 313 13.81 -7.21 10.27
CA LEU A 313 12.87 -7.45 9.19
C LEU A 313 11.71 -6.44 9.21
N ALA A 314 11.13 -6.16 10.37
CA ALA A 314 10.06 -5.17 10.51
C ALA A 314 10.52 -3.79 10.01
N GLN A 315 11.72 -3.35 10.36
CA GLN A 315 12.29 -2.10 9.88
C GLN A 315 12.48 -2.10 8.36
N LYS A 316 13.02 -3.18 7.78
CA LYS A 316 13.20 -3.37 6.34
C LYS A 316 11.89 -3.23 5.58
N TYR A 317 10.80 -3.86 6.07
CA TYR A 317 9.53 -3.86 5.36
C TYR A 317 8.69 -2.60 5.63
N MET A 318 8.73 -2.02 6.84
CA MET A 318 8.07 -0.75 7.13
C MET A 318 8.69 0.42 6.37
N SER A 319 10.00 0.43 6.12
CA SER A 319 10.67 1.49 5.34
C SER A 319 10.19 1.59 3.87
N ARG A 320 9.47 0.58 3.37
CA ARG A 320 8.86 0.61 2.03
C ARG A 320 7.63 1.52 1.94
N TYR A 321 7.04 1.90 3.08
CA TYR A 321 5.83 2.72 3.11
C TYR A 321 6.19 4.20 3.22
N PRO A 322 5.66 5.07 2.34
CA PRO A 322 6.00 6.51 2.34
C PRO A 322 5.71 7.23 3.66
N GLY A 323 4.69 6.77 4.39
CA GLY A 323 4.30 7.33 5.69
C GLY A 323 5.17 6.86 6.87
N PHE A 324 6.17 6.02 6.66
CA PHE A 324 6.98 5.43 7.74
C PHE A 324 7.64 6.49 8.65
N THR A 325 8.12 7.58 8.08
CA THR A 325 8.73 8.68 8.82
C THR A 325 7.74 9.74 9.29
N LYS A 326 6.49 9.68 8.82
CA LYS A 326 5.45 10.68 9.13
C LYS A 326 4.80 10.43 10.50
N TYR A 327 4.62 9.17 10.87
CA TYR A 327 3.93 8.78 12.11
C TYR A 327 4.87 8.05 13.05
N ALA A 328 4.49 7.95 14.33
CA ALA A 328 5.28 7.28 15.37
C ALA A 328 5.20 5.75 15.25
N TYR A 329 5.58 5.20 14.10
CA TYR A 329 5.66 3.75 13.93
C TYR A 329 6.78 3.15 14.77
N HIS A 330 6.46 2.07 15.47
CA HIS A 330 7.37 1.34 16.33
C HIS A 330 7.65 -0.04 15.73
N THR A 331 8.74 -0.17 14.97
CA THR A 331 9.13 -1.46 14.37
C THR A 331 9.71 -2.45 15.40
N SER A 332 9.97 -2.00 16.61
CA SER A 332 10.30 -2.85 17.76
C SER A 332 9.10 -2.91 18.70
N SER A 333 8.52 -4.09 18.86
CA SER A 333 7.42 -4.33 19.81
C SER A 333 7.94 -4.81 21.17
N GLY A 334 7.05 -4.87 22.17
CA GLY A 334 7.35 -5.61 23.42
C GLY A 334 7.51 -7.11 23.16
N ASN A 335 7.91 -7.88 24.21
CA ASN A 335 8.06 -9.33 24.10
C ASN A 335 6.68 -10.02 24.03
N TYR A 336 6.01 -9.84 22.88
CA TYR A 336 4.66 -10.37 22.67
C TYR A 336 4.63 -11.89 22.63
N ILE A 337 5.72 -12.58 22.26
CA ILE A 337 5.77 -14.05 22.32
C ILE A 337 5.54 -14.54 23.76
N ARG A 338 6.09 -13.81 24.74
CA ARG A 338 5.91 -14.11 26.17
C ARG A 338 4.78 -13.34 26.84
N ARG A 339 3.84 -12.83 26.06
CA ARG A 339 2.73 -12.03 26.57
C ARG A 339 1.39 -12.57 26.07
N GLY A 340 0.41 -12.68 26.98
CA GLY A 340 -0.96 -13.10 26.64
C GLY A 340 -1.06 -14.57 26.24
N ASN A 341 -2.12 -14.89 25.55
CA ASN A 341 -2.39 -16.19 24.96
C ASN A 341 -2.45 -16.06 23.43
N TYR A 342 -2.53 -17.20 22.74
CA TYR A 342 -2.63 -17.25 21.30
C TYR A 342 -3.81 -18.10 20.85
N LEU A 343 -4.51 -17.67 19.80
CA LEU A 343 -5.37 -18.54 19.02
C LEU A 343 -4.53 -19.08 17.86
N ARG A 344 -4.42 -20.41 17.79
CA ARG A 344 -3.86 -21.14 16.64
C ARG A 344 -4.99 -21.67 15.76
N TRP A 345 -4.99 -21.31 14.50
CA TRP A 345 -6.04 -21.71 13.57
C TRP A 345 -6.02 -23.22 13.28
N ASN A 346 -7.20 -23.84 13.19
CA ASN A 346 -7.33 -25.17 12.64
C ASN A 346 -7.00 -25.16 11.14
N ARG A 347 -6.34 -26.19 10.64
CA ARG A 347 -6.00 -26.30 9.22
C ARG A 347 -7.21 -26.51 8.31
N SER A 348 -8.33 -26.99 8.87
CA SER A 348 -9.64 -26.99 8.20
C SER A 348 -10.27 -25.60 8.07
N THR A 349 -9.84 -24.64 8.88
CA THR A 349 -10.31 -23.24 8.85
C THR A 349 -9.41 -22.35 7.98
N LEU A 350 -8.09 -22.38 8.21
CA LEU A 350 -7.09 -21.76 7.35
C LEU A 350 -6.12 -22.82 6.85
N SER A 351 -6.24 -23.20 5.59
CA SER A 351 -5.34 -24.14 4.93
C SER A 351 -3.99 -23.50 4.60
N ASP A 352 -2.99 -24.31 4.32
CA ASP A 352 -1.63 -23.86 4.00
C ASP A 352 -1.09 -24.48 2.70
N PRO A 353 -1.72 -24.24 1.54
CA PRO A 353 -1.23 -24.77 0.28
C PRO A 353 0.10 -24.16 -0.17
N ASP A 354 0.44 -22.98 0.35
CA ASP A 354 1.67 -22.24 0.03
C ASP A 354 2.86 -22.69 0.90
N GLY A 355 2.63 -23.51 1.93
CA GLY A 355 3.67 -24.05 2.80
C GLY A 355 4.27 -23.08 3.82
N TYR A 356 3.55 -22.01 4.16
CA TYR A 356 4.01 -20.95 5.09
C TYR A 356 4.39 -21.45 6.47
N LEU A 357 3.80 -22.57 6.93
CA LEU A 357 4.14 -23.18 8.22
C LEU A 357 5.59 -23.68 8.30
N ASN A 358 6.22 -23.93 7.16
CA ASN A 358 7.60 -24.40 7.05
C ASN A 358 8.56 -23.28 6.63
N MET A 359 8.09 -22.04 6.51
CA MET A 359 8.88 -20.89 6.09
C MET A 359 9.27 -20.03 7.30
N THR A 360 10.45 -19.42 7.20
CA THR A 360 10.85 -18.35 8.14
C THR A 360 10.12 -17.05 7.82
N ALA A 361 10.08 -16.12 8.77
CA ALA A 361 9.47 -14.80 8.58
C ALA A 361 10.01 -14.06 7.34
N ASP A 362 11.33 -14.13 7.07
CA ASP A 362 11.92 -13.49 5.89
C ASP A 362 11.40 -14.10 4.58
N GLN A 363 11.26 -15.42 4.50
CA GLN A 363 10.69 -16.10 3.33
C GLN A 363 9.23 -15.73 3.09
N ILE A 364 8.43 -15.71 4.17
CA ILE A 364 7.00 -15.33 4.10
C ILE A 364 6.86 -13.87 3.64
N LEU A 365 7.62 -12.95 4.24
CA LEU A 365 7.57 -11.54 3.87
C LEU A 365 8.11 -11.31 2.44
N ALA A 366 9.14 -12.05 2.02
CA ALA A 366 9.60 -11.96 0.64
C ALA A 366 8.52 -12.38 -0.36
N ASP A 367 7.75 -13.43 -0.07
CA ASP A 367 6.64 -13.89 -0.93
C ASP A 367 5.44 -12.92 -0.88
N LEU A 368 5.06 -12.42 0.30
CA LEU A 368 3.95 -11.47 0.45
C LEU A 368 4.20 -10.10 -0.20
N PHE A 369 5.47 -9.71 -0.36
CA PHE A 369 5.90 -8.43 -0.92
C PHE A 369 6.59 -8.57 -2.30
N SER A 370 6.47 -9.75 -2.94
CA SER A 370 7.03 -10.04 -4.27
C SER A 370 6.35 -9.27 -5.42
#